data_56a2ce76558d01e3c6eb7c9eccbaee28
#
_entry.id   56a2ce76558d01e3c6eb7c9eccbaee28
#
_cell.length_a   1.000
_cell.length_b   1.000
_cell.length_c   1.000
_cell.angle_alpha   90.00
_cell.angle_beta   90.00
_cell.angle_gamma   90.00
#
_symmetry.space_group_name_H-M   'P 1'
#
loop_
_entity.id
_entity.type
_entity.pdbx_description
1 polymer ?
#
loop_
_entity_poly.entity_id
_entity_poly.type
_entity_poly.pdbx_seq_one_letter_code
_entity_poly.pdbx_strand_id
1 'polypeptide(L)'
;MNKHAVAFVSVFSLTLVLSVYYIMIPKGGANAIEVGKTDNNNSTEVTNARSYYFESLIKERNDVYSENIEDLELKLVKASSNAEKEEILNEISYIKKNYDLECKTETTLAEYVYPLAYVKINVDNINVIVYENEPDNLKAVNIIKVVMNDTNKGLPVSLHFKS
;
A
#
# COMPACT_ATOMS: atom_id res chain seq x y z
N MET A 1 -29.30 6.57 -31.38
CA MET A 1 -28.59 5.99 -30.23
C MET A 1 -29.44 4.88 -29.65
N ASN A 2 -28.96 3.63 -29.64
CA ASN A 2 -29.71 2.48 -29.14
C ASN A 2 -29.90 2.61 -27.62
N LYS A 3 -31.15 2.69 -27.16
CA LYS A 3 -31.54 2.82 -25.75
C LYS A 3 -30.95 1.68 -24.89
N HIS A 4 -30.76 0.50 -25.46
CA HIS A 4 -30.13 -0.65 -24.82
C HIS A 4 -28.63 -0.49 -24.62
N ALA A 5 -27.91 0.19 -25.54
CA ALA A 5 -26.50 0.48 -25.40
C ALA A 5 -26.24 1.49 -24.28
N VAL A 6 -27.10 2.50 -24.15
CA VAL A 6 -27.01 3.51 -23.08
C VAL A 6 -27.27 2.86 -21.70
N ALA A 7 -28.28 1.99 -21.61
CA ALA A 7 -28.58 1.26 -20.38
C ALA A 7 -27.42 0.31 -19.98
N PHE A 8 -26.81 -0.38 -20.96
CA PHE A 8 -25.70 -1.28 -20.73
C PHE A 8 -24.45 -0.52 -20.21
N VAL A 9 -24.10 0.61 -20.85
CA VAL A 9 -22.97 1.46 -20.41
C VAL A 9 -23.22 2.03 -19.02
N SER A 10 -24.47 2.43 -18.72
CA SER A 10 -24.82 2.95 -17.38
C SER A 10 -24.67 1.88 -16.28
N VAL A 11 -25.16 0.66 -16.51
CA VAL A 11 -25.04 -0.46 -15.56
C VAL A 11 -23.59 -0.90 -15.43
N PHE A 12 -22.83 -0.92 -16.53
CA PHE A 12 -21.41 -1.27 -16.52
C PHE A 12 -20.56 -0.24 -15.75
N SER A 13 -20.85 1.06 -15.96
CA SER A 13 -20.20 2.13 -15.20
C SER A 13 -20.51 2.04 -13.69
N LEU A 14 -21.77 1.73 -13.33
CA LEU A 14 -22.17 1.57 -11.93
C LEU A 14 -21.48 0.36 -11.26
N THR A 15 -21.36 -0.76 -11.99
CA THR A 15 -20.65 -1.95 -11.50
C THR A 15 -19.16 -1.72 -11.35
N LEU A 16 -18.53 -0.94 -12.23
CA LEU A 16 -17.12 -0.54 -12.11
C LEU A 16 -16.91 0.33 -10.88
N VAL A 17 -17.75 1.33 -10.65
CA VAL A 17 -17.67 2.21 -9.48
C VAL A 17 -17.86 1.41 -8.17
N LEU A 18 -18.83 0.49 -8.15
CA LEU A 18 -19.05 -0.39 -6.99
C LEU A 18 -17.88 -1.35 -6.78
N SER A 19 -17.28 -1.88 -7.86
CA SER A 19 -16.11 -2.77 -7.77
C SER A 19 -14.90 -2.05 -7.21
N VAL A 20 -14.62 -0.83 -7.66
CA VAL A 20 -13.54 0.03 -7.12
C VAL A 20 -13.82 0.38 -5.66
N TYR A 21 -15.07 0.71 -5.32
CA TYR A 21 -15.48 0.99 -3.95
C TYR A 21 -15.28 -0.23 -3.03
N TYR A 22 -15.59 -1.45 -3.50
CA TYR A 22 -15.42 -2.69 -2.74
C TYR A 22 -13.96 -3.09 -2.55
N ILE A 23 -13.07 -2.71 -3.49
CA ILE A 23 -11.63 -2.94 -3.39
C ILE A 23 -10.97 -1.90 -2.46
N MET A 24 -11.52 -0.67 -2.44
CA MET A 24 -11.01 0.42 -1.59
C MET A 24 -11.54 0.41 -0.15
N ILE A 25 -12.55 -0.40 0.19
CA ILE A 25 -12.89 -0.62 1.59
C ILE A 25 -11.78 -1.49 2.19
N PRO A 26 -10.94 -0.95 3.09
CA PRO A 26 -9.99 -1.79 3.80
C PRO A 26 -10.80 -2.86 4.51
N LYS A 27 -10.48 -4.13 4.25
CA LYS A 27 -11.02 -5.27 5.00
C LYS A 27 -10.43 -5.29 6.43
N GLY A 28 -10.51 -4.17 7.10
CA GLY A 28 -10.27 -4.00 8.52
C GLY A 28 -11.61 -4.12 9.22
N GLY A 29 -11.82 -5.25 9.85
CA GLY A 29 -13.08 -5.65 10.45
C GLY A 29 -13.74 -4.57 11.28
N ALA A 30 -15.05 -4.46 11.11
CA ALA A 30 -15.93 -3.89 12.09
C ALA A 30 -15.86 -4.77 13.36
N ASN A 31 -14.85 -4.55 14.19
CA ASN A 31 -14.90 -4.95 15.57
C ASN A 31 -15.60 -3.84 16.32
N ALA A 32 -16.86 -4.08 16.63
CA ALA A 32 -17.59 -3.33 17.62
C ALA A 32 -16.71 -3.20 18.88
N ILE A 33 -16.29 -1.99 19.20
CA ILE A 33 -15.59 -1.70 20.45
C ILE A 33 -16.61 -1.85 21.57
N GLU A 34 -16.51 -2.95 22.28
CA GLU A 34 -17.13 -3.11 23.57
C GLU A 34 -16.42 -2.17 24.55
N VAL A 35 -17.12 -1.13 24.97
CA VAL A 35 -16.64 -0.16 25.96
C VAL A 35 -16.59 -0.83 27.32
N GLY A 36 -15.45 -1.43 27.63
CA GLY A 36 -15.06 -1.81 28.99
C GLY A 36 -14.25 -0.67 29.62
N LYS A 37 -14.85 0.05 30.57
CA LYS A 37 -14.15 1.03 31.40
C LYS A 37 -12.99 0.37 32.14
N THR A 38 -11.77 0.83 31.92
CA THR A 38 -10.70 0.85 32.93
C THR A 38 -9.67 1.92 32.56
N ASP A 39 -9.37 2.77 33.54
CA ASP A 39 -8.48 3.90 33.51
C ASP A 39 -7.07 3.54 33.01
N ASN A 40 -6.66 4.08 31.85
CA ASN A 40 -5.27 4.40 31.51
C ASN A 40 -5.24 5.32 30.28
N ASN A 41 -5.52 6.59 30.46
CA ASN A 41 -5.65 7.58 29.37
C ASN A 41 -4.36 7.85 28.59
N ASN A 42 -3.18 7.43 29.08
CA ASN A 42 -1.91 7.73 28.40
C ASN A 42 -1.49 6.68 27.34
N SER A 43 -1.86 5.42 27.51
CA SER A 43 -1.46 4.37 26.55
C SER A 43 -2.31 4.37 25.27
N THR A 44 -3.58 4.77 25.36
CA THR A 44 -4.49 4.80 24.21
C THR A 44 -4.17 5.97 23.25
N GLU A 45 -3.81 7.14 23.76
CA GLU A 45 -3.43 8.29 22.92
C GLU A 45 -2.12 8.03 22.17
N VAL A 46 -1.13 7.42 22.81
CA VAL A 46 0.15 7.09 22.20
C VAL A 46 -0.01 6.00 21.13
N THR A 47 -0.83 4.99 21.36
CA THR A 47 -1.13 3.94 20.38
C THR A 47 -1.86 4.51 19.16
N ASN A 48 -2.80 5.41 19.37
CA ASN A 48 -3.50 6.08 18.28
C ASN A 48 -2.56 6.96 17.45
N ALA A 49 -1.71 7.77 18.08
CA ALA A 49 -0.76 8.63 17.38
C ALA A 49 0.22 7.82 16.49
N ARG A 50 0.63 6.64 16.94
CA ARG A 50 1.49 5.72 16.19
C ARG A 50 0.77 5.14 14.98
N SER A 51 -0.45 4.67 15.16
CA SER A 51 -1.30 4.18 14.07
C SER A 51 -1.50 5.26 13.01
N TYR A 52 -1.85 6.49 13.40
CA TYR A 52 -2.01 7.62 12.49
C TYR A 52 -0.75 7.95 11.70
N TYR A 53 0.44 7.82 12.29
CA TYR A 53 1.68 8.03 11.57
C TYR A 53 1.84 7.03 10.41
N PHE A 54 1.65 5.73 10.66
CA PHE A 54 1.74 4.70 9.63
C PHE A 54 0.63 4.81 8.60
N GLU A 55 -0.59 5.11 9.03
CA GLU A 55 -1.73 5.39 8.15
C GLU A 55 -1.45 6.57 7.22
N SER A 56 -0.78 7.62 7.71
CA SER A 56 -0.42 8.77 6.87
C SER A 56 0.62 8.41 5.82
N LEU A 57 1.63 7.59 6.15
CA LEU A 57 2.61 7.10 5.19
C LEU A 57 1.97 6.23 4.10
N ILE A 58 1.08 5.33 4.50
CA ILE A 58 0.34 4.47 3.56
C ILE A 58 -0.55 5.31 2.66
N LYS A 59 -1.24 6.30 3.22
CA LYS A 59 -2.08 7.21 2.43
C LYS A 59 -1.25 8.00 1.43
N GLU A 60 -0.16 8.64 1.86
CA GLU A 60 0.73 9.38 0.98
C GLU A 60 1.27 8.50 -0.16
N ARG A 61 1.69 7.27 0.15
CA ARG A 61 2.11 6.30 -0.85
C ARG A 61 1.00 6.00 -1.87
N ASN A 62 -0.22 5.76 -1.39
CA ASN A 62 -1.36 5.45 -2.24
C ASN A 62 -1.72 6.62 -3.15
N ASP A 63 -1.70 7.84 -2.62
CA ASP A 63 -1.97 9.06 -3.37
C ASP A 63 -0.93 9.23 -4.49
N VAL A 64 0.37 9.08 -4.18
CA VAL A 64 1.47 9.16 -5.16
C VAL A 64 1.36 8.08 -6.24
N TYR A 65 1.04 6.85 -5.88
CA TYR A 65 0.86 5.77 -6.86
C TYR A 65 -0.35 6.02 -7.78
N SER A 66 -1.45 6.49 -7.21
CA SER A 66 -2.67 6.81 -7.99
C SER A 66 -2.39 7.94 -8.98
N GLU A 67 -1.74 9.01 -8.55
CA GLU A 67 -1.36 10.15 -9.39
C GLU A 67 -0.43 9.75 -10.53
N ASN A 68 0.60 8.95 -10.23
CA ASN A 68 1.53 8.46 -11.25
C ASN A 68 0.85 7.56 -12.29
N ILE A 69 -0.07 6.69 -11.87
CA ILE A 69 -0.81 5.82 -12.80
C ILE A 69 -1.75 6.66 -13.66
N GLU A 70 -2.47 7.64 -13.09
CA GLU A 70 -3.35 8.54 -13.83
C GLU A 70 -2.58 9.33 -14.89
N ASP A 71 -1.42 9.88 -14.55
CA ASP A 71 -0.55 10.58 -15.50
C ASP A 71 -0.08 9.66 -16.64
N LEU A 72 0.27 8.43 -16.35
CA LEU A 72 0.66 7.45 -17.36
C LEU A 72 -0.52 7.04 -18.25
N GLU A 73 -1.71 6.87 -17.69
CA GLU A 73 -2.92 6.60 -18.46
C GLU A 73 -3.28 7.76 -19.39
N LEU A 74 -3.11 9.01 -18.96
CA LEU A 74 -3.27 10.18 -19.80
C LEU A 74 -2.22 10.23 -20.94
N LYS A 75 -0.98 9.84 -20.67
CA LYS A 75 0.07 9.72 -21.70
C LYS A 75 -0.27 8.59 -22.68
N LEU A 76 -0.78 7.46 -22.20
CA LEU A 76 -1.17 6.31 -23.01
C LEU A 76 -2.24 6.68 -24.06
N VAL A 77 -3.21 7.50 -23.65
CA VAL A 77 -4.26 8.00 -24.57
C VAL A 77 -3.67 8.88 -25.68
N LYS A 78 -2.62 9.63 -25.39
CA LYS A 78 -1.95 10.55 -26.33
C LYS A 78 -0.86 9.88 -27.16
N ALA A 79 -0.42 8.68 -26.79
CA ALA A 79 0.66 7.96 -27.45
C ALA A 79 0.33 7.65 -28.93
N SER A 80 1.24 8.00 -29.81
CA SER A 80 1.05 7.91 -31.26
C SER A 80 1.57 6.60 -31.85
N SER A 81 2.48 5.91 -31.18
CA SER A 81 3.07 4.67 -31.68
C SER A 81 2.80 3.48 -30.75
N ASN A 82 2.83 2.28 -31.31
CA ASN A 82 2.67 1.05 -30.52
C ASN A 82 3.85 0.85 -29.55
N ALA A 83 5.06 1.25 -29.93
CA ALA A 83 6.23 1.16 -29.08
C ALA A 83 6.10 2.06 -27.83
N GLU A 84 5.66 3.30 -28.02
CA GLU A 84 5.39 4.24 -26.91
C GLU A 84 4.28 3.71 -25.97
N LYS A 85 3.23 3.14 -26.53
CA LYS A 85 2.15 2.52 -25.73
C LYS A 85 2.65 1.36 -24.90
N GLU A 86 3.49 0.50 -25.48
CA GLU A 86 4.07 -0.65 -24.80
C GLU A 86 5.01 -0.22 -23.66
N GLU A 87 5.81 0.80 -23.85
CA GLU A 87 6.66 1.38 -22.81
C GLU A 87 5.84 1.89 -21.62
N ILE A 88 4.79 2.68 -21.90
CA ILE A 88 3.90 3.20 -20.85
C ILE A 88 3.19 2.07 -20.10
N LEU A 89 2.69 1.06 -20.80
CA LEU A 89 2.05 -0.09 -20.18
C LEU A 89 3.00 -0.89 -19.29
N ASN A 90 4.27 -1.03 -19.70
CA ASN A 90 5.31 -1.67 -18.90
C ASN A 90 5.61 -0.87 -17.63
N GLU A 91 5.64 0.46 -17.72
CA GLU A 91 5.83 1.35 -16.57
C GLU A 91 4.65 1.23 -15.57
N ILE A 92 3.42 1.27 -16.05
CA ILE A 92 2.22 1.05 -15.21
C ILE A 92 2.28 -0.32 -14.52
N SER A 93 2.65 -1.37 -15.27
CA SER A 93 2.78 -2.72 -14.73
C SER A 93 3.87 -2.81 -13.65
N TYR A 94 5.00 -2.14 -13.85
CA TYR A 94 6.09 -2.07 -12.88
C TYR A 94 5.65 -1.37 -11.59
N ILE A 95 4.95 -0.24 -11.69
CA ILE A 95 4.40 0.50 -10.53
C ILE A 95 3.44 -0.38 -9.75
N LYS A 96 2.45 -1.00 -10.41
CA LYS A 96 1.48 -1.89 -9.77
C LYS A 96 2.15 -3.09 -9.07
N LYS A 97 3.13 -3.72 -9.73
CA LYS A 97 3.88 -4.84 -9.16
C LYS A 97 4.67 -4.44 -7.91
N ASN A 98 5.28 -3.25 -7.89
CA ASN A 98 5.98 -2.77 -6.71
C ASN A 98 5.01 -2.51 -5.55
N TYR A 99 3.88 -1.87 -5.83
CA TYR A 99 2.83 -1.65 -4.84
C TYR A 99 2.33 -2.95 -4.20
N ASP A 100 2.06 -3.98 -5.02
CA ASP A 100 1.62 -5.29 -4.54
C ASP A 100 2.69 -5.95 -3.65
N LEU A 101 3.97 -5.84 -4.01
CA LEU A 101 5.08 -6.35 -3.22
C LEU A 101 5.22 -5.60 -1.89
N GLU A 102 5.07 -4.28 -1.88
CA GLU A 102 5.09 -3.46 -0.66
C GLU A 102 3.98 -3.91 0.30
N CYS A 103 2.73 -3.98 -0.17
CA CYS A 103 1.58 -4.39 0.64
C CYS A 103 1.71 -5.84 1.14
N LYS A 104 2.22 -6.75 0.29
CA LYS A 104 2.47 -8.14 0.68
C LYS A 104 3.51 -8.22 1.79
N THR A 105 4.63 -7.50 1.64
CA THR A 105 5.72 -7.51 2.63
C THR A 105 5.27 -6.91 3.96
N GLU A 106 4.47 -5.84 3.95
CA GLU A 106 3.86 -5.28 5.17
C GLU A 106 2.96 -6.30 5.86
N THR A 107 2.16 -7.05 5.09
CA THR A 107 1.31 -8.13 5.62
C THR A 107 2.17 -9.24 6.24
N THR A 108 3.22 -9.67 5.56
CA THR A 108 4.14 -10.69 6.08
C THR A 108 4.81 -10.21 7.38
N LEU A 109 5.26 -8.95 7.44
CA LEU A 109 5.84 -8.37 8.66
C LEU A 109 4.84 -8.34 9.82
N ALA A 110 3.57 -8.04 9.54
CA ALA A 110 2.51 -8.06 10.56
C ALA A 110 2.27 -9.47 11.13
N GLU A 111 2.39 -10.50 10.30
CA GLU A 111 2.32 -11.91 10.74
C GLU A 111 3.51 -12.29 11.64
N TYR A 112 4.68 -11.65 11.45
CA TYR A 112 5.89 -11.83 12.28
C TYR A 112 5.96 -10.89 13.49
N VAL A 113 4.83 -10.34 13.99
CA VAL A 113 4.74 -9.51 15.20
C VAL A 113 5.11 -8.03 14.99
N TYR A 114 5.13 -7.54 13.76
CA TYR A 114 5.35 -6.12 13.46
C TYR A 114 4.08 -5.49 12.81
N PRO A 115 2.98 -5.29 13.57
CA PRO A 115 1.69 -4.87 13.01
C PRO A 115 1.72 -3.46 12.42
N LEU A 116 2.68 -2.64 12.80
CA LEU A 116 2.91 -1.32 12.26
C LEU A 116 4.23 -1.33 11.48
N ALA A 117 4.13 -1.63 10.21
CA ALA A 117 5.23 -1.62 9.26
C ALA A 117 4.82 -0.85 8.00
N TYR A 118 5.78 -0.16 7.41
CA TYR A 118 5.66 0.52 6.14
C TYR A 118 6.84 0.14 5.26
N VAL A 119 6.58 -0.27 4.05
CA VAL A 119 7.58 -0.68 3.07
C VAL A 119 7.44 0.17 1.81
N LYS A 120 8.54 0.72 1.33
CA LYS A 120 8.60 1.47 0.06
C LYS A 120 9.75 0.97 -0.80
N ILE A 121 9.43 0.48 -1.99
CA ILE A 121 10.41 0.05 -2.98
C ILE A 121 10.76 1.25 -3.87
N ASN A 122 12.00 1.70 -3.77
CA ASN A 122 12.56 2.73 -4.65
C ASN A 122 13.39 2.08 -5.77
N VAL A 123 13.98 2.92 -6.61
CA VAL A 123 14.82 2.47 -7.74
C VAL A 123 16.10 1.78 -7.25
N ASP A 124 16.71 2.30 -6.19
CA ASP A 124 18.03 1.95 -5.69
C ASP A 124 18.03 1.28 -4.32
N ASN A 125 16.93 1.34 -3.57
CA ASN A 125 16.82 0.76 -2.24
C ASN A 125 15.38 0.39 -1.89
N ILE A 126 15.23 -0.36 -0.80
CA ILE A 126 13.94 -0.62 -0.15
C ILE A 126 13.97 0.07 1.21
N ASN A 127 13.10 1.04 1.40
CA ASN A 127 12.95 1.74 2.68
C ASN A 127 11.88 1.04 3.53
N VAL A 128 12.24 0.71 4.76
CA VAL A 128 11.37 0.00 5.71
C VAL A 128 11.31 0.79 7.01
N ILE A 129 10.11 1.08 7.47
CA ILE A 129 9.86 1.71 8.77
C ILE A 129 9.03 0.74 9.58
N VAL A 130 9.49 0.38 10.77
CA VAL A 130 8.80 -0.55 11.67
C VAL A 130 8.68 0.10 13.05
N TYR A 131 7.49 -0.06 13.65
CA TYR A 131 7.33 0.31 15.05
C TYR A 131 7.89 -0.78 15.96
N GLU A 132 8.87 -0.42 16.80
CA GLU A 132 9.47 -1.32 17.78
C GLU A 132 10.03 -0.51 18.97
N ASN A 133 9.57 -0.83 20.17
CA ASN A 133 10.00 -0.14 21.40
C ASN A 133 11.42 -0.48 21.82
N GLU A 134 11.83 -1.71 21.56
CA GLU A 134 13.14 -2.25 21.97
C GLU A 134 13.86 -2.85 20.75
N PRO A 135 14.35 -2.00 19.84
CA PRO A 135 15.05 -2.47 18.65
C PRO A 135 16.38 -3.13 19.03
N ASP A 136 16.67 -4.26 18.41
CA ASP A 136 17.94 -4.96 18.52
C ASP A 136 18.43 -5.48 17.16
N ASN A 137 19.68 -5.93 17.11
CA ASN A 137 20.29 -6.41 15.87
C ASN A 137 19.62 -7.68 15.33
N LEU A 138 19.08 -8.56 16.19
CA LEU A 138 18.43 -9.79 15.77
C LEU A 138 17.09 -9.49 15.10
N LYS A 139 16.30 -8.59 15.68
CA LYS A 139 15.05 -8.10 15.08
C LYS A 139 15.35 -7.44 13.74
N ALA A 140 16.36 -6.58 13.68
CA ALA A 140 16.76 -5.94 12.42
C ALA A 140 17.11 -6.95 11.33
N VAL A 141 17.93 -7.95 11.63
CA VAL A 141 18.31 -9.00 10.69
C VAL A 141 17.09 -9.80 10.22
N ASN A 142 16.16 -10.12 11.12
CA ASN A 142 14.95 -10.87 10.77
C ASN A 142 14.04 -10.08 9.84
N ILE A 143 13.80 -8.80 10.13
CA ILE A 143 13.02 -7.91 9.26
C ILE A 143 13.66 -7.81 7.88
N ILE A 144 14.96 -7.54 7.80
CA ILE A 144 15.68 -7.45 6.53
C ILE A 144 15.56 -8.75 5.73
N LYS A 145 15.67 -9.92 6.36
CA LYS A 145 15.49 -11.22 5.69
C LYS A 145 14.09 -11.39 5.11
N VAL A 146 13.06 -11.03 5.86
CA VAL A 146 11.67 -11.08 5.36
C VAL A 146 11.52 -10.19 4.13
N VAL A 147 11.95 -8.93 4.23
CA VAL A 147 11.86 -7.96 3.13
C VAL A 147 12.62 -8.44 1.89
N MET A 148 13.83 -8.93 2.05
CA MET A 148 14.64 -9.45 0.93
C MET A 148 14.00 -10.68 0.27
N ASN A 149 13.44 -11.59 1.06
CA ASN A 149 12.77 -12.79 0.54
C ASN A 149 11.48 -12.43 -0.22
N ASP A 150 10.66 -11.56 0.33
CA ASP A 150 9.37 -11.21 -0.26
C ASP A 150 9.53 -10.38 -1.53
N THR A 151 10.44 -9.42 -1.52
CA THR A 151 10.65 -8.54 -2.67
C THR A 151 11.51 -9.17 -3.76
N ASN A 152 12.46 -10.02 -3.39
CA ASN A 152 13.42 -10.70 -4.30
C ASN A 152 14.08 -9.76 -5.33
N LYS A 153 14.34 -8.50 -4.93
CA LYS A 153 14.84 -7.46 -5.86
C LYS A 153 16.36 -7.29 -5.83
N GLY A 154 17.05 -7.88 -4.85
CA GLY A 154 18.50 -7.70 -4.67
C GLY A 154 18.91 -6.26 -4.33
N LEU A 155 17.96 -5.41 -3.93
CA LEU A 155 18.21 -4.03 -3.52
C LEU A 155 18.62 -3.97 -2.04
N PRO A 156 19.48 -2.99 -1.66
CA PRO A 156 19.79 -2.76 -0.26
C PRO A 156 18.54 -2.33 0.52
N VAL A 157 18.42 -2.82 1.76
CA VAL A 157 17.30 -2.48 2.65
C VAL A 157 17.75 -1.45 3.66
N SER A 158 17.08 -0.31 3.68
CA SER A 158 17.23 0.74 4.69
C SER A 158 16.12 0.59 5.74
N LEU A 159 16.50 0.10 6.94
CA LEU A 159 15.55 -0.15 8.03
C LEU A 159 15.61 0.95 9.07
N HIS A 160 14.46 1.49 9.42
CA HIS A 160 14.29 2.50 10.46
C HIS A 160 13.29 2.00 11.52
N PHE A 161 13.70 2.04 12.77
CA PHE A 161 12.81 1.80 13.90
C PHE A 161 12.17 3.09 14.37
N LYS A 162 10.87 3.02 14.64
CA LYS A 162 10.10 4.09 15.25
C LYS A 162 9.64 3.62 16.63
N SER A 163 9.85 4.42 17.66
CA SER A 163 9.43 4.16 19.03
C SER A 163 8.45 5.21 19.53
#